data_ff297fbd48e58724ccb6b17f8a49b62a
#
_entry.id   ff297fbd48e58724ccb6b17f8a49b62a
#
_cell.length_a   1.000
_cell.length_b   1.000
_cell.length_c   1.000
_cell.angle_alpha   90.00
_cell.angle_beta   90.00
_cell.angle_gamma   90.00
#
_symmetry.space_group_name_H-M   'P 1'
#
loop_
_entity.id
_entity.type
_entity.pdbx_description
1 polymer ?
#
loop_
_entity_poly.entity_id
_entity_poly.type
_entity_poly.pdbx_seq_one_letter_code
_entity_poly.pdbx_strand_id
1 'polypeptide(L)'
;MTELLFLGTSAGVSTANRQHCSMALKKDGRLYLFDCGCSASTLLKKMGEDPRNIEAVFLTHWHPDHASGLPMLIQDLQLTGRKTALPIYGPEGTARKVEQLQNMFLIPPDVCPFEVLPIEYDERTVFQDDRVKIQFFRTMHLAQDNWKKIDERRGFAMTPIAYGMVIYIDGKKIVHSGDVHTSNDLVPVLPGADLVVHEFGHIVPEKLNAFVREQGIANLLLTHIHHEWDMRADELKRIVSERHAGEVEVAHDLMRYTI
;
A
#
# COMPACT_ATOMS: atom_id res chain seq x y z
N MET A 1 0.13 20.65 -6.61
CA MET A 1 -0.28 20.21 -5.25
C MET A 1 -0.05 18.72 -5.17
N THR A 2 0.54 18.26 -4.08
CA THR A 2 0.85 16.85 -3.84
C THR A 2 -0.01 16.32 -2.71
N GLU A 3 -0.73 15.22 -2.96
CA GLU A 3 -1.71 14.66 -2.02
C GLU A 3 -1.52 13.16 -1.86
N LEU A 4 -1.68 12.64 -0.65
CA LEU A 4 -2.00 11.23 -0.42
C LEU A 4 -3.53 11.07 -0.36
N LEU A 5 -4.03 10.13 -1.13
CA LEU A 5 -5.44 9.77 -1.20
C LEU A 5 -5.60 8.39 -0.54
N PHE A 6 -6.24 8.35 0.62
CA PHE A 6 -6.54 7.10 1.31
C PHE A 6 -7.85 6.54 0.75
N LEU A 7 -7.75 5.57 -0.14
CA LEU A 7 -8.91 4.98 -0.81
C LEU A 7 -9.62 4.01 0.12
N GLY A 8 -8.89 3.04 0.66
CA GLY A 8 -9.34 2.11 1.66
C GLY A 8 -8.34 2.01 2.80
N THR A 9 -8.81 1.95 4.03
CA THR A 9 -8.00 2.05 5.24
C THR A 9 -8.16 0.88 6.20
N SER A 10 -8.90 -0.17 5.81
CA SER A 10 -9.07 -1.39 6.59
C SER A 10 -7.88 -2.32 6.44
N ALA A 11 -7.62 -3.10 7.49
CA ALA A 11 -6.81 -4.31 7.44
C ALA A 11 -7.56 -5.46 6.74
N GLY A 12 -7.12 -6.70 6.89
CA GLY A 12 -7.68 -7.89 6.23
C GLY A 12 -9.18 -8.13 6.41
N VAL A 13 -9.80 -7.51 7.40
CA VAL A 13 -11.26 -7.55 7.60
C VAL A 13 -11.83 -6.17 7.31
N SER A 14 -12.51 -6.00 6.17
CA SER A 14 -13.24 -4.77 5.85
C SER A 14 -14.45 -4.59 6.76
N THR A 15 -14.90 -3.34 6.92
CA THR A 15 -16.05 -2.98 7.73
C THR A 15 -17.08 -2.22 6.89
N ALA A 16 -18.19 -1.80 7.49
CA ALA A 16 -19.14 -0.93 6.82
C ALA A 16 -18.55 0.46 6.48
N ASN A 17 -17.52 0.89 7.22
CA ASN A 17 -16.93 2.23 7.11
C ASN A 17 -15.57 2.24 6.42
N ARG A 18 -14.90 1.08 6.32
CA ARG A 18 -13.54 0.95 5.79
C ARG A 18 -13.43 -0.16 4.75
N GLN A 19 -12.96 0.19 3.57
CA GLN A 19 -12.59 -0.74 2.50
C GLN A 19 -11.14 -1.22 2.68
N HIS A 20 -10.77 -2.31 2.00
CA HIS A 20 -9.43 -2.89 2.05
C HIS A 20 -8.35 -1.89 1.60
N CYS A 21 -7.15 -2.09 2.11
CA CYS A 21 -6.03 -1.18 2.00
C CYS A 21 -5.72 -0.80 0.55
N SER A 22 -5.78 0.48 0.27
CA SER A 22 -5.21 1.09 -0.92
C SER A 22 -5.03 2.59 -0.73
N MET A 23 -3.92 3.13 -1.21
CA MET A 23 -3.57 4.54 -1.13
C MET A 23 -3.04 4.99 -2.49
N ALA A 24 -3.29 6.23 -2.88
CA ALA A 24 -2.65 6.80 -4.06
C ALA A 24 -1.90 8.08 -3.70
N LEU A 25 -0.73 8.26 -4.30
CA LEU A 25 -0.03 9.54 -4.32
C LEU A 25 -0.43 10.27 -5.60
N LYS A 26 -0.97 11.47 -5.46
CA LYS A 26 -1.35 12.33 -6.58
C LYS A 26 -0.35 13.46 -6.75
N LYS A 27 0.18 13.60 -7.96
CA LYS A 27 1.07 14.70 -8.35
C LYS A 27 0.76 15.13 -9.78
N ASP A 28 0.45 16.41 -9.98
CA ASP A 28 0.21 17.01 -11.29
C ASP A 28 -0.80 16.21 -12.16
N GLY A 29 -1.87 15.72 -11.52
CA GLY A 29 -2.92 14.93 -12.15
C GLY A 29 -2.59 13.45 -12.38
N ARG A 30 -1.36 13.01 -12.09
CA ARG A 30 -0.93 11.61 -12.17
C ARG A 30 -1.09 10.90 -10.83
N LEU A 31 -1.32 9.61 -10.87
CA LEU A 31 -1.59 8.77 -9.72
C LEU A 31 -0.56 7.63 -9.63
N TYR A 32 0.01 7.43 -8.46
CA TYR A 32 0.84 6.29 -8.10
C TYR A 32 0.08 5.50 -7.06
N LEU A 33 -0.39 4.30 -7.42
CA LEU A 33 -1.26 3.50 -6.54
C LEU A 33 -0.41 2.55 -5.69
N PHE A 34 -0.54 2.65 -4.38
CA PHE A 34 0.08 1.77 -3.39
C PHE A 34 -0.97 0.81 -2.85
N ASP A 35 -0.77 -0.46 -3.14
CA ASP A 35 -1.72 -1.54 -3.00
C ASP A 35 -3.03 -1.32 -3.77
N CYS A 36 -3.71 -2.40 -4.07
CA CYS A 36 -4.95 -2.40 -4.83
C CYS A 36 -5.94 -3.35 -4.15
N GLY A 37 -6.39 -2.96 -2.96
CA GLY A 37 -7.44 -3.66 -2.24
C GLY A 37 -8.78 -3.60 -2.98
N CYS A 38 -9.75 -4.31 -2.48
CA CYS A 38 -11.07 -4.37 -3.10
C CYS A 38 -11.65 -2.96 -3.33
N SER A 39 -12.20 -2.73 -4.51
CA SER A 39 -12.85 -1.47 -4.90
C SER A 39 -11.93 -0.26 -5.18
N ALA A 40 -10.60 -0.38 -5.25
CA ALA A 40 -9.69 0.74 -5.44
C ALA A 40 -10.08 1.66 -6.61
N SER A 41 -10.43 1.13 -7.79
CA SER A 41 -10.86 1.95 -8.94
C SER A 41 -12.16 2.71 -8.69
N THR A 42 -13.12 2.10 -7.99
CA THR A 42 -14.38 2.74 -7.60
C THR A 42 -14.15 3.87 -6.60
N LEU A 43 -13.25 3.68 -5.64
CA LEU A 43 -12.92 4.67 -4.62
C LEU A 43 -12.17 5.86 -5.22
N LEU A 44 -11.27 5.65 -6.19
CA LEU A 44 -10.68 6.74 -6.98
C LEU A 44 -11.76 7.59 -7.64
N LYS A 45 -12.71 6.97 -8.34
CA LYS A 45 -13.83 7.67 -8.99
C LYS A 45 -14.69 8.44 -7.98
N LYS A 46 -14.96 7.88 -6.78
CA LYS A 46 -15.67 8.60 -5.71
C LYS A 46 -14.92 9.85 -5.24
N MET A 47 -13.58 9.83 -5.29
CA MET A 47 -12.75 10.99 -5.00
C MET A 47 -12.63 11.96 -6.17
N GLY A 48 -13.28 11.71 -7.31
CA GLY A 48 -13.22 12.55 -8.51
C GLY A 48 -11.94 12.32 -9.33
N GLU A 49 -11.22 11.22 -9.09
CA GLU A 49 -10.01 10.88 -9.82
C GLU A 49 -10.32 9.89 -10.96
N ASP A 50 -9.61 10.04 -12.07
CA ASP A 50 -9.72 9.13 -13.20
C ASP A 50 -8.67 8.02 -13.08
N PRO A 51 -9.06 6.73 -12.92
CA PRO A 51 -8.11 5.62 -12.85
C PRO A 51 -7.18 5.50 -14.06
N ARG A 52 -7.55 6.08 -15.22
CA ARG A 52 -6.67 6.09 -16.40
C ARG A 52 -5.39 6.89 -16.19
N ASN A 53 -5.37 7.79 -15.19
CA ASN A 53 -4.20 8.58 -14.81
C ASN A 53 -3.23 7.82 -13.89
N ILE A 54 -3.46 6.54 -13.61
CA ILE A 54 -2.52 5.71 -12.85
C ILE A 54 -1.27 5.48 -13.70
N GLU A 55 -0.13 5.96 -13.22
CA GLU A 55 1.19 5.73 -13.84
C GLU A 55 1.71 4.34 -13.54
N ALA A 56 1.60 3.90 -12.29
CA ALA A 56 2.01 2.59 -11.85
C ALA A 56 1.24 2.14 -10.60
N VAL A 57 1.15 0.83 -10.42
CA VAL A 57 0.67 0.17 -9.20
C VAL A 57 1.88 -0.43 -8.50
N PHE A 58 1.97 -0.24 -7.18
CA PHE A 58 3.02 -0.80 -6.33
C PHE A 58 2.37 -1.67 -5.27
N LEU A 59 2.57 -2.98 -5.34
CA LEU A 59 2.04 -3.93 -4.37
C LEU A 59 3.08 -4.19 -3.29
N THR A 60 2.74 -3.98 -2.03
CA THR A 60 3.62 -4.30 -0.90
C THR A 60 3.79 -5.80 -0.77
N HIS A 61 2.72 -6.56 -0.96
CA HIS A 61 2.69 -8.03 -0.94
C HIS A 61 1.38 -8.57 -1.56
N TRP A 62 1.21 -9.89 -1.56
CA TRP A 62 0.09 -10.54 -2.26
C TRP A 62 -1.01 -11.07 -1.34
N HIS A 63 -1.25 -10.49 -0.16
CA HIS A 63 -2.48 -10.76 0.57
C HIS A 63 -3.71 -10.21 -0.16
N PRO A 64 -4.89 -10.83 0.01
CA PRO A 64 -6.10 -10.43 -0.72
C PRO A 64 -6.49 -8.97 -0.50
N ASP A 65 -6.37 -8.46 0.70
CA ASP A 65 -6.69 -7.08 1.07
C ASP A 65 -5.77 -6.03 0.42
N HIS A 66 -4.62 -6.45 -0.14
CA HIS A 66 -3.68 -5.59 -0.88
C HIS A 66 -3.74 -5.76 -2.39
N ALA A 67 -4.29 -6.88 -2.91
CA ALA A 67 -4.20 -7.18 -4.35
C ALA A 67 -5.53 -7.57 -5.01
N SER A 68 -6.59 -7.84 -4.25
CA SER A 68 -7.87 -8.36 -4.81
C SER A 68 -8.60 -7.38 -5.74
N GLY A 69 -8.28 -6.11 -5.72
CA GLY A 69 -8.86 -5.11 -6.61
C GLY A 69 -8.23 -5.08 -8.02
N LEU A 70 -7.08 -5.71 -8.21
CA LEU A 70 -6.36 -5.70 -9.51
C LEU A 70 -7.20 -6.16 -10.70
N PRO A 71 -7.92 -7.30 -10.65
CA PRO A 71 -8.70 -7.73 -11.81
C PRO A 71 -9.77 -6.70 -12.18
N MET A 72 -10.43 -6.11 -11.20
CA MET A 72 -11.43 -5.08 -11.46
C MET A 72 -10.81 -3.77 -11.96
N LEU A 73 -9.63 -3.40 -11.47
CA LEU A 73 -8.89 -2.24 -11.99
C LEU A 73 -8.51 -2.46 -13.46
N ILE A 74 -7.94 -3.62 -13.81
CA ILE A 74 -7.54 -3.94 -15.19
C ILE A 74 -8.77 -3.91 -16.12
N GLN A 75 -9.87 -4.56 -15.73
CA GLN A 75 -11.11 -4.57 -16.52
C GLN A 75 -11.68 -3.15 -16.69
N ASP A 76 -11.70 -2.35 -15.63
CA ASP A 76 -12.19 -0.98 -15.67
C ASP A 76 -11.36 -0.12 -16.64
N LEU A 77 -10.03 -0.22 -16.58
CA LEU A 77 -9.13 0.46 -17.50
C LEU A 77 -9.29 -0.02 -18.95
N GLN A 78 -9.54 -1.32 -19.16
CA GLN A 78 -9.85 -1.89 -20.46
C GLN A 78 -11.12 -1.28 -21.07
N LEU A 79 -12.20 -1.28 -20.29
CA LEU A 79 -13.52 -0.82 -20.74
C LEU A 79 -13.60 0.70 -20.87
N THR A 80 -12.80 1.44 -20.12
CA THR A 80 -12.72 2.92 -20.20
C THR A 80 -11.69 3.42 -21.19
N GLY A 81 -11.01 2.53 -21.90
CA GLY A 81 -10.20 2.84 -23.07
C GLY A 81 -8.79 3.33 -22.78
N ARG A 82 -8.16 2.88 -21.67
CA ARG A 82 -6.71 3.10 -21.47
C ARG A 82 -5.92 2.54 -22.65
N LYS A 83 -4.88 3.23 -23.08
CA LYS A 83 -3.99 2.82 -24.20
C LYS A 83 -2.53 2.68 -23.78
N THR A 84 -2.12 3.32 -22.69
CA THR A 84 -0.75 3.26 -22.20
C THR A 84 -0.56 2.01 -21.33
N ALA A 85 0.62 1.42 -21.33
CA ALA A 85 0.95 0.29 -20.46
C ALA A 85 0.59 0.58 -18.99
N LEU A 86 0.26 -0.45 -18.24
CA LEU A 86 0.03 -0.39 -16.80
C LEU A 86 1.16 -1.15 -16.09
N PRO A 87 2.21 -0.47 -15.62
CA PRO A 87 3.21 -1.10 -14.79
C PRO A 87 2.62 -1.54 -13.44
N ILE A 88 2.85 -2.80 -13.07
CA ILE A 88 2.49 -3.36 -11.76
C ILE A 88 3.77 -3.85 -11.10
N TYR A 89 4.30 -3.04 -10.20
CA TYR A 89 5.45 -3.38 -9.39
C TYR A 89 5.00 -4.27 -8.22
N GLY A 90 5.70 -5.37 -7.99
CA GLY A 90 5.41 -6.24 -6.85
C GLY A 90 6.60 -7.13 -6.50
N PRO A 91 6.54 -7.85 -5.35
CA PRO A 91 7.57 -8.78 -4.93
C PRO A 91 7.79 -9.91 -5.95
N GLU A 92 8.86 -10.66 -5.75
CA GLU A 92 9.13 -11.89 -6.52
C GLU A 92 7.87 -12.76 -6.70
N GLY A 93 7.66 -13.28 -7.89
CA GLY A 93 6.48 -14.06 -8.28
C GLY A 93 5.31 -13.22 -8.80
N THR A 94 5.44 -11.89 -8.87
CA THR A 94 4.39 -10.98 -9.37
C THR A 94 4.03 -11.26 -10.81
N ALA A 95 5.00 -11.50 -11.69
CA ALA A 95 4.74 -11.76 -13.10
C ALA A 95 3.81 -12.97 -13.30
N ARG A 96 4.11 -14.07 -12.62
CA ARG A 96 3.28 -15.29 -12.67
C ARG A 96 1.89 -15.06 -12.08
N LYS A 97 1.80 -14.34 -10.94
CA LYS A 97 0.51 -14.09 -10.28
C LYS A 97 -0.40 -13.19 -11.12
N VAL A 98 0.16 -12.16 -11.77
CA VAL A 98 -0.58 -11.31 -12.70
C VAL A 98 -1.09 -12.09 -13.89
N GLU A 99 -0.27 -12.95 -14.50
CA GLU A 99 -0.68 -13.84 -15.60
C GLU A 99 -1.82 -14.79 -15.17
N GLN A 100 -1.67 -15.44 -14.00
CA GLN A 100 -2.70 -16.32 -13.45
C GLN A 100 -4.01 -15.57 -13.19
N LEU A 101 -3.94 -14.36 -12.65
CA LEU A 101 -5.08 -13.49 -12.39
C LEU A 101 -5.79 -13.10 -13.69
N GLN A 102 -5.05 -12.68 -14.72
CA GLN A 102 -5.62 -12.31 -16.00
C GLN A 102 -6.34 -13.51 -16.67
N ASN A 103 -5.73 -14.69 -16.61
CA ASN A 103 -6.32 -15.91 -17.15
C ASN A 103 -7.58 -16.34 -16.36
N MET A 104 -7.52 -16.31 -15.03
CA MET A 104 -8.63 -16.68 -14.16
C MET A 104 -9.88 -15.80 -14.37
N PHE A 105 -9.66 -14.50 -14.55
CA PHE A 105 -10.75 -13.52 -14.71
C PHE A 105 -11.11 -13.23 -16.17
N LEU A 106 -10.59 -14.00 -17.13
CA LEU A 106 -10.88 -13.85 -18.56
C LEU A 106 -10.57 -12.46 -19.12
N ILE A 107 -9.47 -11.87 -18.66
CA ILE A 107 -8.89 -10.61 -19.14
C ILE A 107 -7.45 -10.81 -19.65
N PRO A 108 -7.19 -11.82 -20.51
CA PRO A 108 -5.84 -12.07 -20.99
C PRO A 108 -5.29 -10.91 -21.82
N PRO A 109 -3.97 -10.84 -22.03
CA PRO A 109 -3.34 -9.76 -22.79
C PRO A 109 -3.99 -9.50 -24.16
N ASP A 110 -4.44 -10.55 -24.85
CA ASP A 110 -5.05 -10.46 -26.19
C ASP A 110 -6.32 -9.62 -26.26
N VAL A 111 -7.04 -9.46 -25.13
CA VAL A 111 -8.27 -8.66 -25.10
C VAL A 111 -8.06 -7.28 -24.46
N CYS A 112 -6.90 -7.04 -23.83
CA CYS A 112 -6.58 -5.74 -23.25
C CYS A 112 -6.02 -4.79 -24.33
N PRO A 113 -6.57 -3.57 -24.47
CA PRO A 113 -6.07 -2.59 -25.43
C PRO A 113 -4.77 -1.90 -24.98
N PHE A 114 -4.20 -2.30 -23.88
CA PHE A 114 -2.94 -1.87 -23.29
C PHE A 114 -2.20 -3.04 -22.66
N GLU A 115 -0.91 -2.92 -22.54
CA GLU A 115 -0.07 -3.91 -21.88
C GLU A 115 -0.20 -3.80 -20.35
N VAL A 116 -0.49 -4.90 -19.67
CA VAL A 116 -0.29 -5.05 -18.23
C VAL A 116 1.14 -5.53 -18.03
N LEU A 117 1.99 -4.69 -17.44
CA LEU A 117 3.44 -4.90 -17.36
C LEU A 117 3.85 -5.23 -15.90
N PRO A 118 3.91 -6.51 -15.50
CA PRO A 118 4.40 -6.90 -14.19
C PRO A 118 5.91 -6.69 -14.09
N ILE A 119 6.37 -6.02 -13.03
CA ILE A 119 7.77 -5.73 -12.75
C ILE A 119 8.07 -6.19 -11.33
N GLU A 120 8.97 -7.17 -11.21
CA GLU A 120 9.40 -7.66 -9.91
C GLU A 120 10.47 -6.75 -9.32
N TYR A 121 10.40 -6.52 -8.02
CA TYR A 121 11.35 -5.66 -7.31
C TYR A 121 11.91 -6.33 -6.04
N ASP A 122 13.05 -5.84 -5.61
CA ASP A 122 13.69 -6.12 -4.33
C ASP A 122 14.23 -4.80 -3.70
N GLU A 123 14.97 -4.89 -2.59
CA GLU A 123 15.51 -3.72 -1.88
C GLU A 123 16.53 -2.91 -2.70
N ARG A 124 17.07 -3.46 -3.78
CA ARG A 124 18.02 -2.77 -4.69
C ARG A 124 17.31 -2.01 -5.79
N THR A 125 16.05 -2.32 -6.00
CA THR A 125 15.24 -1.71 -7.06
C THR A 125 14.89 -0.28 -6.67
N VAL A 126 14.92 0.61 -7.64
CA VAL A 126 14.49 2.00 -7.51
C VAL A 126 13.54 2.30 -8.66
N PHE A 127 12.32 2.69 -8.33
CA PHE A 127 11.47 3.38 -9.30
C PHE A 127 11.77 4.87 -9.25
N GLN A 128 11.93 5.50 -10.40
CA GLN A 128 12.09 6.93 -10.48
C GLN A 128 11.58 7.47 -11.83
N ASP A 129 10.79 8.51 -11.76
CA ASP A 129 10.43 9.33 -12.91
C ASP A 129 10.76 10.81 -12.66
N ASP A 130 10.14 11.72 -13.39
CA ASP A 130 10.34 13.17 -13.28
C ASP A 130 9.67 13.79 -12.03
N ARG A 131 8.87 13.03 -11.26
CA ARG A 131 8.07 13.49 -10.11
C ARG A 131 8.41 12.82 -8.81
N VAL A 132 8.59 11.51 -8.83
CA VAL A 132 8.72 10.70 -7.63
C VAL A 132 9.86 9.70 -7.74
N LYS A 133 10.52 9.44 -6.63
CA LYS A 133 11.45 8.33 -6.47
C LYS A 133 10.93 7.42 -5.36
N ILE A 134 10.87 6.10 -5.63
CA ILE A 134 10.43 5.08 -4.68
C ILE A 134 11.51 4.04 -4.51
N GLN A 135 11.84 3.74 -3.26
CA GLN A 135 12.72 2.66 -2.84
C GLN A 135 11.93 1.68 -1.98
N PHE A 136 12.33 0.42 -2.01
CA PHE A 136 11.64 -0.65 -1.31
C PHE A 136 12.51 -1.15 -0.17
N PHE A 137 11.91 -1.50 0.96
CA PHE A 137 12.58 -2.15 2.06
C PHE A 137 11.77 -3.35 2.52
N ARG A 138 12.45 -4.44 2.85
CA ARG A 138 11.80 -5.67 3.25
C ARG A 138 11.23 -5.53 4.66
N THR A 139 9.99 -6.02 4.85
CA THR A 139 9.38 -6.19 6.18
C THR A 139 9.38 -7.66 6.57
N MET A 140 9.26 -7.93 7.86
CA MET A 140 9.24 -9.29 8.40
C MET A 140 7.83 -9.87 8.50
N HIS A 141 6.81 -9.20 7.95
CA HIS A 141 5.40 -9.62 8.01
C HIS A 141 5.20 -11.08 7.54
N LEU A 142 5.77 -11.47 6.41
CA LEU A 142 5.66 -12.82 5.84
C LEU A 142 6.92 -13.69 6.03
N ALA A 143 7.92 -13.21 6.74
CA ALA A 143 9.19 -13.94 6.93
C ALA A 143 9.13 -15.05 8.00
N GLN A 144 7.95 -15.38 8.51
CA GLN A 144 7.78 -16.40 9.53
C GLN A 144 8.01 -17.81 8.96
N ASP A 145 8.67 -18.67 9.72
CA ASP A 145 8.97 -20.07 9.35
C ASP A 145 7.76 -20.87 8.87
N ASN A 146 6.57 -20.53 9.34
CA ASN A 146 5.35 -21.21 8.96
C ASN A 146 5.02 -21.06 7.46
N TRP A 147 5.23 -19.87 6.88
CA TRP A 147 4.97 -19.62 5.46
C TRP A 147 5.92 -20.41 4.56
N LYS A 148 7.21 -20.46 4.91
CA LYS A 148 8.19 -21.26 4.20
C LYS A 148 7.84 -22.75 4.21
N LYS A 149 7.47 -23.29 5.37
CA LYS A 149 7.04 -24.69 5.51
C LYS A 149 5.76 -24.99 4.70
N ILE A 150 4.82 -24.04 4.64
CA ILE A 150 3.60 -24.19 3.84
C ILE A 150 3.95 -24.20 2.34
N ASP A 151 4.81 -23.31 1.90
CA ASP A 151 5.25 -23.23 0.51
C ASP A 151 5.98 -24.50 0.07
N GLU A 152 6.94 -24.96 0.84
CA GLU A 152 7.66 -26.21 0.61
C GLU A 152 6.70 -27.42 0.52
N ARG A 153 5.72 -27.49 1.43
CA ARG A 153 4.75 -28.61 1.47
C ARG A 153 3.77 -28.58 0.29
N ARG A 154 3.35 -27.38 -0.15
CA ARG A 154 2.36 -27.24 -1.23
C ARG A 154 2.97 -27.19 -2.61
N GLY A 155 4.23 -26.84 -2.74
CA GLY A 155 4.93 -26.75 -4.03
C GLY A 155 4.38 -25.67 -4.97
N PHE A 156 3.70 -24.64 -4.42
CA PHE A 156 3.09 -23.59 -5.23
C PHE A 156 4.02 -22.39 -5.47
N ALA A 157 5.21 -22.37 -4.90
CA ALA A 157 6.11 -21.22 -4.92
C ALA A 157 5.35 -19.92 -4.60
N MET A 158 4.76 -19.86 -3.39
CA MET A 158 3.94 -18.71 -2.96
C MET A 158 4.76 -17.43 -2.79
N THR A 159 6.10 -17.57 -2.61
CA THR A 159 7.02 -16.45 -2.40
C THR A 159 6.49 -15.47 -1.34
N PRO A 160 6.45 -15.87 -0.07
CA PRO A 160 5.89 -15.08 1.03
C PRO A 160 6.86 -13.94 1.39
N ILE A 161 6.82 -12.86 0.66
CA ILE A 161 7.68 -11.68 0.83
C ILE A 161 6.79 -10.45 0.91
N ALA A 162 7.10 -9.55 1.85
CA ALA A 162 6.43 -8.28 2.02
C ALA A 162 7.43 -7.13 2.11
N TYR A 163 7.01 -5.96 1.64
CA TYR A 163 7.84 -4.74 1.60
C TYR A 163 7.05 -3.53 2.09
N GLY A 164 7.81 -2.58 2.65
CA GLY A 164 7.40 -1.19 2.76
C GLY A 164 8.12 -0.35 1.70
N MET A 165 7.80 0.95 1.66
CA MET A 165 8.30 1.86 0.63
C MET A 165 8.79 3.17 1.23
N VAL A 166 9.88 3.71 0.69
CA VAL A 166 10.35 5.07 0.95
C VAL A 166 10.11 5.90 -0.30
N ILE A 167 9.27 6.91 -0.16
CA ILE A 167 8.80 7.76 -1.26
C ILE A 167 9.44 9.14 -1.10
N TYR A 168 10.14 9.60 -2.13
CA TYR A 168 10.72 10.95 -2.20
C TYR A 168 9.95 11.77 -3.22
N ILE A 169 9.38 12.89 -2.77
CA ILE A 169 8.59 13.79 -3.59
C ILE A 169 8.64 15.21 -3.03
N ASP A 170 8.83 16.21 -3.90
CA ASP A 170 8.89 17.64 -3.53
C ASP A 170 9.86 17.94 -2.37
N GLY A 171 11.01 17.22 -2.33
CA GLY A 171 12.00 17.36 -1.26
C GLY A 171 11.60 16.70 0.07
N LYS A 172 10.46 16.04 0.13
CA LYS A 172 9.97 15.30 1.31
C LYS A 172 10.30 13.82 1.20
N LYS A 173 10.52 13.20 2.37
CA LYS A 173 10.69 11.76 2.54
C LYS A 173 9.50 11.18 3.29
N ILE A 174 8.77 10.29 2.65
CA ILE A 174 7.62 9.59 3.23
C ILE A 174 7.99 8.12 3.38
N VAL A 175 7.77 7.56 4.56
CA VAL A 175 7.93 6.11 4.81
C VAL A 175 6.54 5.50 4.90
N HIS A 176 6.21 4.62 3.95
CA HIS A 176 4.99 3.79 3.97
C HIS A 176 5.36 2.39 4.43
N SER A 177 4.81 1.97 5.57
CA SER A 177 5.22 0.72 6.22
C SER A 177 4.91 -0.53 5.39
N GLY A 178 3.87 -0.52 4.54
CA GLY A 178 3.22 -1.77 4.17
C GLY A 178 2.79 -2.49 5.44
N ASP A 179 2.63 -3.81 5.39
CA ASP A 179 2.42 -4.62 6.58
C ASP A 179 3.76 -5.00 7.21
N VAL A 180 3.83 -4.89 8.54
CA VAL A 180 5.05 -5.17 9.30
C VAL A 180 4.82 -6.31 10.31
N HIS A 181 5.89 -6.97 10.69
CA HIS A 181 5.86 -7.88 11.85
C HIS A 181 5.88 -7.08 13.15
N THR A 182 6.71 -6.07 13.20
CA THR A 182 6.76 -5.06 14.27
C THR A 182 7.15 -3.70 13.68
N SER A 183 6.85 -2.61 14.38
CA SER A 183 7.27 -1.27 13.96
C SER A 183 8.80 -1.15 13.78
N ASN A 184 9.59 -2.01 14.39
CA ASN A 184 11.05 -2.02 14.24
C ASN A 184 11.53 -2.33 12.83
N ASP A 185 10.69 -2.92 11.97
CA ASP A 185 11.01 -3.11 10.55
C ASP A 185 11.31 -1.77 9.85
N LEU A 186 10.80 -0.64 10.39
CA LEU A 186 10.99 0.69 9.83
C LEU A 186 12.29 1.37 10.28
N VAL A 187 12.90 0.95 11.38
CA VAL A 187 14.07 1.65 11.98
C VAL A 187 15.16 2.02 10.97
N PRO A 188 15.56 1.11 10.04
CA PRO A 188 16.62 1.44 9.09
C PRO A 188 16.27 2.56 8.10
N VAL A 189 14.99 2.82 7.87
CA VAL A 189 14.50 3.76 6.85
C VAL A 189 13.89 5.04 7.44
N LEU A 190 13.69 5.13 8.75
CA LEU A 190 13.13 6.32 9.42
C LEU A 190 14.01 7.57 9.38
N PRO A 191 15.36 7.51 9.46
CA PRO A 191 16.16 8.74 9.54
C PRO A 191 15.82 9.73 8.43
N GLY A 192 15.42 10.95 8.81
CA GLY A 192 15.04 12.01 7.89
C GLY A 192 13.64 11.86 7.27
N ALA A 193 12.77 11.02 7.80
CA ALA A 193 11.38 10.95 7.37
C ALA A 193 10.60 12.20 7.78
N ASP A 194 9.96 12.84 6.81
CA ASP A 194 9.03 13.96 7.04
C ASP A 194 7.64 13.46 7.46
N LEU A 195 7.26 12.26 7.00
CA LEU A 195 5.98 11.62 7.28
C LEU A 195 6.15 10.11 7.33
N VAL A 196 5.51 9.48 8.30
CA VAL A 196 5.38 8.02 8.38
C VAL A 196 3.91 7.64 8.22
N VAL A 197 3.62 6.83 7.21
CA VAL A 197 2.32 6.17 7.02
C VAL A 197 2.46 4.75 7.54
N HIS A 198 1.91 4.48 8.71
CA HIS A 198 2.09 3.22 9.43
C HIS A 198 0.79 2.39 9.46
N GLU A 199 0.91 1.10 9.25
CA GLU A 199 -0.19 0.16 9.40
C GLU A 199 -0.60 -0.02 10.87
N PHE A 200 -1.86 -0.31 11.11
CA PHE A 200 -2.40 -0.58 12.44
C PHE A 200 -3.29 -1.85 12.47
N GLY A 201 -2.95 -2.84 11.66
CA GLY A 201 -3.61 -4.15 11.64
C GLY A 201 -2.96 -5.17 12.59
N HIS A 202 -1.66 -5.03 12.80
CA HIS A 202 -0.82 -6.02 13.49
C HIS A 202 -0.18 -5.50 14.79
N ILE A 203 -0.35 -4.22 15.11
CA ILE A 203 0.38 -3.54 16.20
C ILE A 203 -0.58 -3.14 17.32
N VAL A 204 -0.12 -3.31 18.57
CA VAL A 204 -0.85 -2.86 19.76
C VAL A 204 -0.60 -1.36 19.97
N PRO A 205 -1.64 -0.55 20.31
CA PRO A 205 -1.52 0.92 20.40
C PRO A 205 -0.40 1.41 21.31
N GLU A 206 -0.24 0.79 22.49
CA GLU A 206 0.76 1.17 23.49
C GLU A 206 2.18 0.89 22.98
N LYS A 207 2.38 -0.19 22.23
CA LYS A 207 3.67 -0.51 21.59
C LYS A 207 3.99 0.50 20.51
N LEU A 208 2.99 0.88 19.71
CA LEU A 208 3.17 1.89 18.68
C LEU A 208 3.49 3.26 19.31
N ASN A 209 2.79 3.67 20.37
CA ASN A 209 3.11 4.89 21.11
C ASN A 209 4.57 4.90 21.61
N ALA A 210 5.01 3.80 22.22
CA ALA A 210 6.40 3.69 22.71
C ALA A 210 7.40 3.86 21.55
N PHE A 211 7.16 3.16 20.44
CA PHE A 211 8.00 3.22 19.24
C PHE A 211 8.06 4.64 18.63
N VAL A 212 6.92 5.28 18.45
CA VAL A 212 6.83 6.63 17.86
C VAL A 212 7.61 7.65 18.69
N ARG A 213 7.53 7.55 20.03
CA ARG A 213 8.27 8.41 20.96
C ARG A 213 9.77 8.12 20.93
N GLU A 214 10.16 6.85 20.96
CA GLU A 214 11.56 6.41 20.93
C GLU A 214 12.26 6.86 19.64
N GLN A 215 11.57 6.72 18.49
CA GLN A 215 12.12 7.09 17.20
C GLN A 215 11.96 8.58 16.86
N GLY A 216 11.24 9.36 17.68
CA GLY A 216 11.04 10.80 17.45
C GLY A 216 10.27 11.10 16.15
N ILE A 217 9.29 10.28 15.77
CA ILE A 217 8.50 10.46 14.56
C ILE A 217 7.67 11.73 14.69
N ALA A 218 7.90 12.74 13.85
CA ALA A 218 7.21 14.01 13.95
C ALA A 218 5.77 13.97 13.41
N ASN A 219 5.54 13.29 12.28
CA ASN A 219 4.25 13.21 11.65
C ASN A 219 3.91 11.73 11.36
N LEU A 220 2.80 11.26 11.89
CA LEU A 220 2.33 9.89 11.77
C LEU A 220 0.90 9.86 11.24
N LEU A 221 0.68 9.12 10.15
CA LEU A 221 -0.64 8.73 9.66
C LEU A 221 -0.82 7.24 9.89
N LEU A 222 -1.92 6.85 10.53
CA LEU A 222 -2.28 5.45 10.72
C LEU A 222 -3.26 5.01 9.65
N THR A 223 -2.97 3.90 9.00
CA THR A 223 -3.83 3.24 8.01
C THR A 223 -3.89 1.74 8.27
N HIS A 224 -4.53 0.96 7.42
CA HIS A 224 -4.64 -0.49 7.60
C HIS A 224 -5.19 -0.84 9.00
N ILE A 225 -6.33 -0.21 9.34
CA ILE A 225 -6.88 -0.22 10.69
C ILE A 225 -7.56 -1.57 10.99
N HIS A 226 -7.17 -2.22 12.07
CA HIS A 226 -7.84 -3.44 12.55
C HIS A 226 -9.33 -3.18 12.82
N HIS A 227 -10.20 -4.08 12.42
CA HIS A 227 -11.66 -3.90 12.46
C HIS A 227 -12.23 -3.56 13.85
N GLU A 228 -11.59 -4.00 14.93
CA GLU A 228 -12.00 -3.66 16.31
C GLU A 228 -11.80 -2.18 16.65
N TRP A 229 -10.98 -1.46 15.87
CA TRP A 229 -10.71 -0.04 16.03
C TRP A 229 -11.50 0.85 15.06
N ASP A 230 -12.35 0.28 14.21
CA ASP A 230 -13.10 1.01 13.19
C ASP A 230 -13.85 2.23 13.77
N MET A 231 -14.61 2.02 14.84
CA MET A 231 -15.40 3.06 15.52
C MET A 231 -14.64 3.75 16.67
N ARG A 232 -13.35 3.47 16.84
CA ARG A 232 -12.52 3.91 17.96
C ARG A 232 -11.31 4.74 17.51
N ALA A 233 -11.40 5.39 16.34
CA ALA A 233 -10.30 6.15 15.77
C ALA A 233 -9.77 7.25 16.70
N ASP A 234 -10.67 8.00 17.39
CA ASP A 234 -10.29 9.03 18.35
C ASP A 234 -9.58 8.45 19.58
N GLU A 235 -10.02 7.29 20.06
CA GLU A 235 -9.37 6.59 21.16
C GLU A 235 -7.99 6.11 20.76
N LEU A 236 -7.85 5.52 19.55
CA LEU A 236 -6.57 5.11 19.01
C LEU A 236 -5.62 6.29 18.89
N LYS A 237 -6.07 7.40 18.30
CA LYS A 237 -5.30 8.62 18.17
C LYS A 237 -4.83 9.10 19.54
N ARG A 238 -5.71 9.14 20.54
CA ARG A 238 -5.39 9.56 21.91
C ARG A 238 -4.30 8.68 22.54
N ILE A 239 -4.40 7.33 22.41
CA ILE A 239 -3.42 6.41 22.98
C ILE A 239 -2.05 6.59 22.31
N VAL A 240 -2.02 6.63 20.97
CA VAL A 240 -0.77 6.75 20.22
C VAL A 240 -0.11 8.11 20.40
N SER A 241 -0.90 9.19 20.63
CA SER A 241 -0.38 10.53 20.88
C SER A 241 0.05 10.78 22.34
N GLU A 242 -0.22 9.85 23.26
CA GLU A 242 0.07 10.10 24.68
C GLU A 242 1.57 10.39 24.91
N ARG A 243 1.87 11.61 25.46
CA ARG A 243 3.24 12.12 25.68
C ARG A 243 4.11 12.15 24.42
N HIS A 244 3.49 12.10 23.24
CA HIS A 244 4.18 12.27 21.96
C HIS A 244 4.17 13.75 21.57
N ALA A 245 5.31 14.28 21.11
CA ALA A 245 5.44 15.69 20.73
C ALA A 245 5.04 15.98 19.27
N GLY A 246 4.85 14.94 18.46
CA GLY A 246 4.51 15.05 17.04
C GLY A 246 3.00 14.98 16.79
N GLU A 247 2.64 15.01 15.53
CA GLU A 247 1.26 14.89 15.06
C GLU A 247 0.92 13.43 14.74
N VAL A 248 -0.25 12.98 15.20
CA VAL A 248 -0.79 11.66 14.89
C VAL A 248 -2.18 11.85 14.29
N GLU A 249 -2.43 11.21 13.17
CA GLU A 249 -3.74 11.17 12.55
C GLU A 249 -4.12 9.74 12.16
N VAL A 250 -5.40 9.41 12.26
CA VAL A 250 -5.94 8.12 11.83
C VAL A 250 -6.67 8.34 10.51
N ALA A 251 -6.13 7.74 9.44
CA ALA A 251 -6.73 7.84 8.14
C ALA A 251 -8.12 7.17 8.10
N HIS A 252 -8.99 7.70 7.28
CA HIS A 252 -10.30 7.13 6.95
C HIS A 252 -10.46 7.03 5.44
N ASP A 253 -11.39 6.21 5.00
CA ASP A 253 -11.67 6.07 3.58
C ASP A 253 -12.05 7.42 2.95
N LEU A 254 -11.55 7.63 1.74
CA LEU A 254 -11.72 8.85 0.94
C LEU A 254 -11.06 10.12 1.56
N MET A 255 -10.17 9.95 2.52
CA MET A 255 -9.38 11.05 3.09
C MET A 255 -8.36 11.57 2.07
N ARG A 256 -8.19 12.90 2.02
CA ARG A 256 -7.10 13.59 1.31
C ARG A 256 -6.15 14.20 2.33
N TYR A 257 -4.88 13.93 2.17
CA TYR A 257 -3.83 14.52 3.00
C TYR A 257 -2.84 15.27 2.09
N THR A 258 -2.70 16.56 2.30
CA THR A 258 -1.75 17.41 1.55
C THR A 258 -0.35 17.32 2.15
N ILE A 259 0.67 17.05 1.33
CA ILE A 259 2.08 16.90 1.72
C ILE A 259 2.80 18.23 1.69
#